data_66c58fc5dc0db237d9685198d0a12875
#
_entry.id   66c58fc5dc0db237d9685198d0a12875
#
_cell.length_a   1.000
_cell.length_b   1.000
_cell.length_c   1.000
_cell.angle_alpha   90.00
_cell.angle_beta   90.00
_cell.angle_gamma   90.00
#
_symmetry.space_group_name_H-M   'P 1'
#
loop_
_entity.id
_entity.type
_entity.pdbx_description
1 polymer ?
#
loop_
_entity_poly.entity_id
_entity_poly.type
_entity_poly.pdbx_seq_one_letter_code
_entity_poly.pdbx_strand_id
1 'polypeptide(L)'
;MTWNDVKVVPVPAVNEGVDALIQGRADVTTHAIGSAKVKEADASIGIRYIPLDCSKQGEERIKKAVPGYYLSIVKAGSSTGIVEDTCAYTYDIYLVGHKA
;
A
#
# COMPACT_ATOMS: atom_id res chain seq x y z
N MET A 1 -11.53 -4.78 11.28
CA MET A 1 -10.65 -5.95 11.04
C MET A 1 -9.40 -5.84 11.91
N THR A 2 -9.06 -6.90 12.58
CA THR A 2 -7.86 -6.99 13.43
C THR A 2 -6.98 -8.15 12.96
N TRP A 3 -5.80 -8.28 13.54
CA TRP A 3 -4.91 -9.40 13.23
C TRP A 3 -5.53 -10.77 13.51
N ASN A 4 -6.54 -10.83 14.39
CA ASN A 4 -7.24 -12.07 14.67
C ASN A 4 -8.21 -12.49 13.56
N ASP A 5 -8.57 -11.58 12.68
CA ASP A 5 -9.52 -11.81 11.58
C ASP A 5 -8.84 -12.34 10.32
N VAL A 6 -7.52 -12.38 10.29
CA VAL A 6 -6.72 -12.76 9.11
C VAL A 6 -5.69 -13.81 9.48
N LYS A 7 -5.33 -14.63 8.48
CA LYS A 7 -4.20 -15.55 8.61
C LYS A 7 -2.92 -14.82 8.17
N VAL A 8 -2.01 -14.61 9.10
CA VAL A 8 -0.77 -13.90 8.83
C VAL A 8 0.22 -14.80 8.10
N VAL A 9 0.77 -14.32 6.99
CA VAL A 9 1.83 -14.99 6.24
C VAL A 9 3.11 -14.13 6.39
N PRO A 10 4.02 -14.50 7.31
CA PRO A 10 5.22 -13.71 7.55
C PRO A 10 6.16 -13.74 6.34
N VAL A 11 6.72 -12.58 6.00
CA VAL A 11 7.72 -12.44 4.94
C VAL A 11 8.81 -11.48 5.42
N PRO A 12 10.07 -11.62 4.92
CA PRO A 12 11.16 -10.78 5.39
C PRO A 12 11.09 -9.32 4.93
N ALA A 13 10.43 -9.04 3.81
CA ALA A 13 10.33 -7.68 3.28
C ALA A 13 9.11 -7.54 2.37
N VAL A 14 8.83 -6.30 1.93
CA VAL A 14 7.63 -6.01 1.13
C VAL A 14 7.62 -6.68 -0.25
N ASN A 15 8.78 -6.82 -0.89
CA ASN A 15 8.85 -7.50 -2.19
C ASN A 15 8.50 -8.98 -2.08
N GLU A 16 8.92 -9.64 -1.01
CA GLU A 16 8.59 -11.03 -0.73
C GLU A 16 7.09 -11.19 -0.43
N GLY A 17 6.46 -10.17 0.12
CA GLY A 17 5.01 -10.12 0.28
C GLY A 17 4.29 -10.15 -1.07
N VAL A 18 4.78 -9.42 -2.05
CA VAL A 18 4.24 -9.45 -3.42
C VAL A 18 4.48 -10.81 -4.06
N ASP A 19 5.65 -11.42 -3.85
CA ASP A 19 5.91 -12.78 -4.33
C ASP A 19 4.93 -13.79 -3.73
N ALA A 20 4.61 -13.67 -2.45
CA ALA A 20 3.62 -14.53 -1.79
C ALA A 20 2.24 -14.38 -2.44
N LEU A 21 1.87 -13.15 -2.82
CA LEU A 21 0.62 -12.87 -3.52
C LEU A 21 0.60 -13.53 -4.90
N ILE A 22 1.67 -13.38 -5.68
CA ILE A 22 1.80 -13.98 -7.01
C ILE A 22 1.73 -15.51 -6.94
N GLN A 23 2.34 -16.10 -5.92
CA GLN A 23 2.39 -17.54 -5.71
C GLN A 23 1.13 -18.14 -5.12
N GLY A 24 0.15 -17.30 -4.77
CA GLY A 24 -1.11 -17.75 -4.18
C GLY A 24 -1.01 -18.11 -2.70
N ARG A 25 0.08 -17.78 -2.02
CA ARG A 25 0.25 -18.01 -0.57
C ARG A 25 -0.42 -16.92 0.28
N ALA A 26 -0.69 -15.78 -0.31
CA ALA A 26 -1.36 -14.67 0.35
C ALA A 26 -2.42 -14.09 -0.58
N ASP A 27 -3.47 -13.51 0.00
CA ASP A 27 -4.56 -12.86 -0.73
C ASP A 27 -4.40 -11.35 -0.78
N VAL A 28 -3.69 -10.78 0.20
CA VAL A 28 -3.47 -9.34 0.34
C VAL A 28 -2.04 -9.09 0.79
N THR A 29 -1.43 -8.05 0.26
CA THR A 29 -0.12 -7.59 0.73
C THR A 29 -0.06 -6.06 0.65
N THR A 30 1.04 -5.48 1.10
CA THR A 30 1.26 -4.04 1.05
C THR A 30 2.48 -3.73 0.20
N HIS A 31 2.39 -2.68 -0.60
CA HIS A 31 3.53 -2.17 -1.37
C HIS A 31 3.27 -0.73 -1.80
N ALA A 32 4.34 0.01 -2.03
CA ALA A 32 4.24 1.37 -2.55
C ALA A 32 3.64 1.39 -3.96
N ILE A 33 2.83 2.39 -4.23
CA ILE A 33 2.21 2.60 -5.54
C ILE A 33 3.29 2.98 -6.56
N GLY A 34 3.23 2.40 -7.75
CA GLY A 34 4.11 2.75 -8.86
C GLY A 34 5.44 1.99 -8.91
N SER A 35 5.64 1.00 -8.04
CA SER A 35 6.88 0.22 -8.05
C SER A 35 6.93 -0.80 -9.18
N ALA A 36 8.14 -1.18 -9.59
CA ALA A 36 8.34 -2.21 -10.61
C ALA A 36 7.79 -3.58 -10.17
N LYS A 37 7.90 -3.89 -8.88
CA LYS A 37 7.39 -5.15 -8.32
C LYS A 37 5.88 -5.26 -8.44
N VAL A 38 5.17 -4.16 -8.27
CA VAL A 38 3.72 -4.09 -8.44
C VAL A 38 3.33 -4.30 -9.91
N LYS A 39 4.10 -3.73 -10.84
CA LYS A 39 3.89 -3.95 -12.27
C LYS A 39 4.07 -5.42 -12.66
N GLU A 40 5.07 -6.08 -12.09
CA GLU A 40 5.29 -7.51 -12.27
C GLU A 40 4.10 -8.34 -11.79
N ALA A 41 3.58 -8.04 -10.61
CA ALA A 41 2.42 -8.73 -10.07
C ALA A 41 1.17 -8.53 -10.94
N ASP A 42 0.94 -7.31 -11.40
CA ASP A 42 -0.21 -7.01 -12.25
C ASP A 42 -0.13 -7.77 -13.58
N ALA A 43 1.06 -7.85 -14.18
CA ALA A 43 1.27 -8.60 -15.40
C ALA A 43 1.06 -10.11 -15.22
N SER A 44 1.35 -10.65 -14.04
CA SER A 44 1.24 -12.08 -13.73
C SER A 44 -0.16 -12.53 -13.36
N ILE A 45 -0.83 -11.80 -12.46
CA ILE A 45 -2.10 -12.23 -11.86
C ILE A 45 -3.22 -11.19 -11.93
N GLY A 46 -2.89 -9.93 -12.30
CA GLY A 46 -3.83 -8.82 -12.18
C GLY A 46 -4.05 -8.42 -10.72
N ILE A 47 -3.85 -7.17 -10.40
CA ILE A 47 -4.00 -6.66 -9.04
C ILE A 47 -4.83 -5.40 -9.00
N ARG A 48 -5.27 -5.04 -7.81
CA ARG A 48 -5.84 -3.72 -7.55
C ARG A 48 -5.49 -3.29 -6.12
N TYR A 49 -5.37 -2.00 -5.93
CA TYR A 49 -5.23 -1.45 -4.60
C TYR A 49 -6.60 -1.33 -3.94
N ILE A 50 -6.66 -1.67 -2.66
CA ILE A 50 -7.87 -1.57 -1.86
C ILE A 50 -7.90 -0.19 -1.23
N PRO A 51 -8.97 0.60 -1.45
CA PRO A 51 -9.04 1.95 -0.88
C PRO A 51 -9.17 1.91 0.64
N LEU A 52 -8.55 2.89 1.29
CA LEU A 52 -8.69 3.12 2.72
C LEU A 52 -9.90 4.03 2.99
N ASP A 53 -10.26 4.14 4.25
CA ASP A 53 -11.33 5.03 4.70
C ASP A 53 -10.81 6.47 4.75
N CYS A 54 -11.21 7.29 3.78
CA CYS A 54 -10.86 8.71 3.69
C CYS A 54 -11.84 9.63 4.42
N SER A 55 -12.72 9.08 5.23
CA SER A 55 -13.58 9.90 6.09
C SER A 55 -12.73 10.64 7.12
N LYS A 56 -13.33 11.65 7.75
CA LYS A 56 -12.67 12.40 8.81
C LYS A 56 -12.20 11.48 9.94
N GLN A 57 -12.99 10.47 10.28
CA GLN A 57 -12.64 9.48 11.30
C GLN A 57 -11.46 8.61 10.87
N GLY A 58 -11.41 8.20 9.60
CA GLY A 58 -10.30 7.45 9.04
C GLY A 58 -9.01 8.26 9.06
N GLU A 59 -9.08 9.53 8.70
CA GLU A 59 -7.93 10.44 8.75
C GLU A 59 -7.40 10.62 10.17
N GLU A 60 -8.30 10.80 11.14
CA GLU A 60 -7.90 10.92 12.55
C GLU A 60 -7.22 9.66 13.05
N ARG A 61 -7.72 8.49 12.65
CA ARG A 61 -7.11 7.21 13.04
C ARG A 61 -5.71 7.05 12.49
N ILE A 62 -5.47 7.37 11.23
CA ILE A 62 -4.14 7.22 10.64
C ILE A 62 -3.14 8.22 11.24
N LYS A 63 -3.54 9.44 11.49
CA LYS A 63 -2.69 10.45 12.14
C LYS A 63 -2.32 10.06 13.55
N LYS A 64 -3.24 9.45 14.29
CA LYS A 64 -3.00 8.95 15.64
C LYS A 64 -2.06 7.74 15.66
N ALA A 65 -2.27 6.82 14.72
CA ALA A 65 -1.49 5.58 14.65
C ALA A 65 -0.06 5.84 14.16
N VAL A 66 0.11 6.67 13.15
CA VAL A 66 1.41 6.97 12.55
C VAL A 66 1.50 8.47 12.30
N PRO A 67 2.04 9.25 13.27
CA PRO A 67 2.22 10.70 13.08
C PRO A 67 3.08 11.00 11.85
N GLY A 68 2.68 11.99 11.08
CA GLY A 68 3.37 12.36 9.84
C GLY A 68 2.77 11.74 8.59
N TYR A 69 1.87 10.77 8.72
CA TYR A 69 1.12 10.22 7.59
C TYR A 69 -0.20 10.96 7.42
N TYR A 70 -0.68 11.00 6.20
CA TYR A 70 -1.97 11.61 5.87
C TYR A 70 -2.64 10.80 4.75
N LEU A 71 -3.93 11.05 4.52
CA LEU A 71 -4.68 10.36 3.47
C LEU A 71 -4.77 11.25 2.24
N SER A 72 -4.67 10.64 1.07
CA SER A 72 -4.85 11.33 -0.20
C SER A 72 -5.57 10.42 -1.20
N ILE A 73 -6.21 11.02 -2.19
CA ILE A 73 -6.89 10.28 -3.26
C ILE A 73 -5.93 10.14 -4.44
N VAL A 74 -5.68 8.89 -4.83
CA VAL A 74 -4.92 8.56 -6.03
C VAL A 74 -5.91 8.31 -7.15
N LYS A 75 -5.78 9.06 -8.24
CA LYS A 75 -6.72 9.02 -9.36
C LYS A 75 -6.64 7.71 -10.14
N ALA A 76 -7.79 7.24 -10.59
CA ALA A 76 -7.90 6.05 -11.42
C ALA A 76 -6.98 6.15 -12.64
N GLY A 77 -6.23 5.08 -12.93
CA GLY A 77 -5.36 5.01 -14.09
C GLY A 77 -4.03 5.76 -13.95
N SER A 78 -3.76 6.41 -12.81
CA SER A 78 -2.51 7.15 -12.61
C SER A 78 -1.31 6.24 -12.37
N SER A 79 -1.54 5.01 -11.91
CA SER A 79 -0.49 4.01 -11.66
C SER A 79 -1.07 2.62 -11.81
N THR A 80 -0.19 1.63 -11.98
CA THR A 80 -0.57 0.23 -12.06
C THR A 80 -1.35 -0.20 -10.80
N GLY A 81 -2.48 -0.85 -10.97
CA GLY A 81 -3.31 -1.34 -9.88
C GLY A 81 -4.33 -0.31 -9.35
N ILE A 82 -4.28 0.92 -9.82
CA ILE A 82 -5.26 1.96 -9.46
C ILE A 82 -6.38 1.95 -10.49
N VAL A 83 -7.34 1.06 -10.31
CA VAL A 83 -8.45 0.86 -11.26
C VAL A 83 -9.61 1.82 -11.02
N GLU A 84 -9.66 2.44 -9.84
CA GLU A 84 -10.63 3.46 -9.47
C GLU A 84 -9.95 4.48 -8.56
N ASP A 85 -10.58 5.62 -8.31
CA ASP A 85 -10.04 6.60 -7.36
C ASP A 85 -9.87 5.91 -6.00
N THR A 86 -8.64 5.87 -5.50
CA THR A 86 -8.27 5.08 -4.33
C THR A 86 -7.72 5.97 -3.22
N CYS A 87 -8.29 5.87 -2.04
CA CYS A 87 -7.73 6.50 -0.86
C CYS A 87 -6.54 5.71 -0.34
N ALA A 88 -5.40 6.38 -0.20
CA ALA A 88 -4.17 5.76 0.28
C ALA A 88 -3.53 6.61 1.38
N TYR A 89 -2.86 5.97 2.33
CA TYR A 89 -2.05 6.73 3.28
C TYR A 89 -0.76 7.19 2.61
N THR A 90 -0.34 8.39 2.97
CA THR A 90 0.73 9.09 2.29
C THR A 90 1.69 9.69 3.32
N TYR A 91 2.95 9.78 2.97
CA TYR A 91 3.96 10.47 3.77
C TYR A 91 4.91 11.22 2.85
N ASP A 92 5.50 12.29 3.39
CA ASP A 92 6.47 13.06 2.65
C ASP A 92 7.83 12.38 2.65
N ILE A 93 8.51 12.46 1.52
CA ILE A 93 9.87 11.93 1.39
C ILE A 93 10.84 13.12 1.48
N TYR A 94 11.81 13.02 2.38
CA TYR A 94 12.79 14.05 2.59
C TYR A 94 14.15 13.62 2.07
N LEU A 95 14.82 14.50 1.37
CA LEU A 95 16.19 14.28 0.97
C LEU A 95 17.11 14.83 2.05
N VAL A 96 17.90 13.97 2.66
CA VAL A 96 18.84 14.35 3.71
C VAL A 96 20.25 14.26 3.16
N GLY A 97 20.98 15.37 3.22
CA GLY A 97 22.34 15.44 2.73
C GLY A 97 23.32 15.80 3.83
N HIS A 98 24.58 15.53 3.59
CA HIS A 98 25.64 15.93 4.50
C HIS A 98 25.88 17.44 4.36
N LYS A 99 26.00 18.13 5.46
CA LYS A 99 26.31 19.57 5.48
C LYS A 99 27.81 19.74 5.17
N ALA A 100 28.09 20.35 4.04
CA ALA A 100 29.48 20.63 3.62
C ALA A 100 30.06 21.85 4.33
#